data_b3f6493bb3b0234a56c2f2afabd11335
#
_entry.id   b3f6493bb3b0234a56c2f2afabd11335
#
_cell.length_a   1.000
_cell.length_b   1.000
_cell.length_c   1.000
_cell.angle_alpha   90.00
_cell.angle_beta   90.00
_cell.angle_gamma   90.00
#
_symmetry.space_group_name_H-M   'P 1'
#
loop_
_entity.id
_entity.type
_entity.pdbx_description
1 polymer ?
#
loop_
_entity_poly.entity_id
_entity_poly.type
_entity_poly.pdbx_seq_one_letter_code
_entity_poly.pdbx_strand_id
1 'polypeptide(L)'
;IAVITIAVALLTLCHLAWLGPLFVNDHRAAGTPKFRLMSLNMYNGGADSRKVAQRAERADIVILVEATPSALQDLKPFGWDERFPYSLGDPKDGFTNTAVYSRFPLRQSKLIGNTSFQQWETTVRVPDVGSIRLMAVHPCNPYCGGGLWSEEHQLLNEAVSDNLDQPLVVAGDFNAVDDHGPMQTLRRLGLESATDVAGAGWLPTYPADKPFPPLLPIDHVMINKELTATSVTRFAITGTDHRGLFATLAGAKS
;
A
#
# COMPACT_ATOMS: atom_id res chain seq x y z
N ILE A 1 -46.91 -0.12 -6.27
CA ILE A 1 -46.12 0.16 -5.06
C ILE A 1 -45.45 -1.11 -4.57
N ALA A 2 -46.16 -2.21 -4.26
CA ALA A 2 -45.61 -3.46 -3.70
C ALA A 2 -44.47 -4.05 -4.58
N VAL A 3 -44.62 -4.09 -5.91
CA VAL A 3 -43.58 -4.60 -6.84
C VAL A 3 -42.28 -3.78 -6.75
N ILE A 4 -42.40 -2.44 -6.69
CA ILE A 4 -41.27 -1.53 -6.56
C ILE A 4 -40.56 -1.75 -5.23
N THR A 5 -41.33 -1.88 -4.15
CA THR A 5 -40.76 -2.14 -2.81
C THR A 5 -39.99 -3.46 -2.77
N ILE A 6 -40.53 -4.53 -3.37
CA ILE A 6 -39.87 -5.84 -3.45
C ILE A 6 -38.58 -5.73 -4.30
N ALA A 7 -38.62 -5.05 -5.44
CA ALA A 7 -37.45 -4.88 -6.30
C ALA A 7 -36.34 -4.11 -5.55
N VAL A 8 -36.69 -3.03 -4.87
CA VAL A 8 -35.72 -2.25 -4.05
C VAL A 8 -35.14 -3.10 -2.92
N ALA A 9 -35.98 -3.87 -2.21
CA ALA A 9 -35.50 -4.76 -1.16
C ALA A 9 -34.54 -5.83 -1.68
N LEU A 10 -34.85 -6.46 -2.83
CA LEU A 10 -33.97 -7.44 -3.46
C LEU A 10 -32.62 -6.82 -3.89
N LEU A 11 -32.66 -5.64 -4.53
CA LEU A 11 -31.45 -4.91 -4.89
C LEU A 11 -30.60 -4.57 -3.67
N THR A 12 -31.23 -4.11 -2.60
CA THR A 12 -30.53 -3.81 -1.32
C THR A 12 -29.89 -5.06 -0.75
N LEU A 13 -30.60 -6.19 -0.72
CA LEU A 13 -30.04 -7.47 -0.25
C LEU A 13 -28.88 -7.95 -1.13
N CYS A 14 -28.98 -7.82 -2.43
CA CYS A 14 -27.87 -8.14 -3.35
C CYS A 14 -26.64 -7.27 -3.06
N HIS A 15 -26.83 -5.96 -2.86
CA HIS A 15 -25.71 -5.06 -2.51
C HIS A 15 -25.11 -5.38 -1.14
N LEU A 16 -25.91 -5.67 -0.14
CA LEU A 16 -25.43 -6.08 1.17
C LEU A 16 -24.66 -7.40 1.11
N ALA A 17 -25.13 -8.37 0.34
CA ALA A 17 -24.43 -9.64 0.12
C ALA A 17 -23.10 -9.46 -0.62
N TRP A 18 -23.05 -8.52 -1.56
CA TRP A 18 -21.85 -8.21 -2.34
C TRP A 18 -20.81 -7.40 -1.54
N LEU A 19 -21.26 -6.39 -0.81
CA LEU A 19 -20.39 -5.50 -0.03
C LEU A 19 -20.05 -6.06 1.36
N GLY A 20 -20.93 -6.90 1.92
CA GLY A 20 -20.78 -7.46 3.27
C GLY A 20 -19.40 -8.07 3.54
N PRO A 21 -18.84 -8.90 2.64
CA PRO A 21 -17.52 -9.51 2.84
C PRO A 21 -16.40 -8.49 3.08
N LEU A 22 -16.48 -7.29 2.52
CA LEU A 22 -15.47 -6.23 2.74
C LEU A 22 -15.35 -5.79 4.21
N PHE A 23 -16.40 -6.03 5.01
CA PHE A 23 -16.47 -5.64 6.42
C PHE A 23 -16.30 -6.82 7.38
N VAL A 24 -15.99 -7.99 6.86
CA VAL A 24 -15.79 -9.21 7.65
C VAL A 24 -14.31 -9.58 7.60
N ASN A 25 -13.70 -9.64 8.77
CA ASN A 25 -12.32 -10.11 8.90
C ASN A 25 -12.22 -11.58 8.46
N ASP A 26 -11.17 -11.93 7.74
CA ASP A 26 -10.86 -13.28 7.26
C ASP A 26 -10.64 -14.31 8.41
N HIS A 27 -10.57 -13.85 9.67
CA HIS A 27 -10.36 -14.71 10.85
C HIS A 27 -9.06 -15.54 10.85
N ARG A 28 -8.10 -15.26 9.98
CA ARG A 28 -6.78 -15.88 10.07
C ARG A 28 -6.17 -15.56 11.43
N ALA A 29 -5.73 -16.59 12.11
CA ALA A 29 -5.05 -16.41 13.38
C ALA A 29 -3.76 -15.60 13.13
N ALA A 30 -3.69 -14.42 13.75
CA ALA A 30 -2.49 -13.59 13.69
C ALA A 30 -1.40 -14.16 14.59
N GLY A 31 -0.19 -14.22 14.07
CA GLY A 31 1.00 -14.44 14.89
C GLY A 31 1.28 -13.25 15.81
N THR A 32 2.20 -13.44 16.73
CA THR A 32 2.82 -12.38 17.53
C THR A 32 4.33 -12.52 17.37
N PRO A 33 5.09 -11.43 17.23
CA PRO A 33 4.66 -10.03 17.23
C PRO A 33 3.97 -9.59 15.94
N LYS A 34 3.41 -8.38 15.98
CA LYS A 34 2.87 -7.67 14.83
C LYS A 34 3.85 -6.58 14.42
N PHE A 35 3.84 -6.21 13.15
CA PHE A 35 4.55 -5.03 12.64
C PHE A 35 3.60 -4.10 11.88
N ARG A 36 3.99 -2.83 11.78
CA ARG A 36 3.14 -1.77 11.26
C ARG A 36 3.77 -1.12 10.05
N LEU A 37 3.03 -1.09 8.97
CA LEU A 37 3.43 -0.47 7.72
C LEU A 37 2.56 0.76 7.45
N MET A 38 3.21 1.86 7.10
CA MET A 38 2.59 3.09 6.60
C MET A 38 2.98 3.27 5.14
N SER A 39 2.01 3.57 4.28
CA SER A 39 2.22 3.97 2.88
C SER A 39 1.53 5.29 2.60
N LEU A 40 2.21 6.20 1.90
CA LEU A 40 1.68 7.52 1.53
C LEU A 40 2.31 7.99 0.22
N ASN A 41 1.48 8.39 -0.75
CA ASN A 41 1.90 9.23 -1.86
C ASN A 41 1.98 10.69 -1.35
N MET A 42 3.14 11.33 -1.52
CA MET A 42 3.44 12.66 -0.98
C MET A 42 3.07 13.79 -1.96
N TYR A 43 2.51 13.45 -3.13
CA TYR A 43 2.17 14.42 -4.18
C TYR A 43 3.37 15.34 -4.50
N ASN A 44 4.38 14.76 -5.14
CA ASN A 44 5.61 15.47 -5.50
C ASN A 44 6.26 16.20 -4.28
N GLY A 45 6.22 15.57 -3.11
CA GLY A 45 6.77 16.11 -1.87
C GLY A 45 5.93 17.21 -1.20
N GLY A 46 4.69 17.45 -1.66
CA GLY A 46 3.81 18.50 -1.14
C GLY A 46 3.18 18.18 0.22
N ALA A 47 3.22 16.93 0.67
CA ALA A 47 2.65 16.52 1.96
C ALA A 47 3.34 17.22 3.15
N ASP A 48 2.57 17.67 4.13
CA ASP A 48 3.05 18.32 5.37
C ASP A 48 3.98 17.37 6.15
N SER A 49 5.29 17.63 6.09
CA SER A 49 6.34 16.78 6.67
C SER A 49 6.18 16.57 8.17
N ARG A 50 5.71 17.57 8.93
CA ARG A 50 5.44 17.43 10.37
C ARG A 50 4.36 16.39 10.62
N LYS A 51 3.25 16.46 9.86
CA LYS A 51 2.13 15.51 10.01
C LYS A 51 2.52 14.11 9.54
N VAL A 52 3.34 14.01 8.48
CA VAL A 52 3.92 12.74 8.03
C VAL A 52 4.75 12.12 9.15
N ALA A 53 5.68 12.89 9.74
CA ALA A 53 6.53 12.42 10.84
C ALA A 53 5.71 11.98 12.08
N GLN A 54 4.70 12.77 12.47
CA GLN A 54 3.80 12.42 13.58
C GLN A 54 3.02 11.12 13.29
N ARG A 55 2.53 10.95 12.06
CA ARG A 55 1.81 9.71 11.69
C ARG A 55 2.72 8.50 11.70
N ALA A 56 3.95 8.67 11.23
CA ALA A 56 4.97 7.63 11.17
C ALA A 56 5.53 7.20 12.54
N GLU A 57 5.28 7.94 13.62
CA GLU A 57 5.73 7.56 14.98
C GLU A 57 5.33 6.13 15.37
N ARG A 58 4.18 5.69 14.90
CA ARG A 58 3.60 4.38 15.19
C ARG A 58 3.98 3.31 14.17
N ALA A 59 4.67 3.67 13.08
CA ALA A 59 5.08 2.75 12.03
C ALA A 59 6.43 2.09 12.35
N ASP A 60 6.61 0.89 11.85
CA ASP A 60 7.86 0.15 11.86
C ASP A 60 8.55 0.20 10.49
N ILE A 61 7.73 0.28 9.43
CA ILE A 61 8.14 0.45 8.03
C ILE A 61 7.29 1.57 7.42
N VAL A 62 7.92 2.46 6.64
CA VAL A 62 7.25 3.57 5.94
C VAL A 62 7.63 3.52 4.46
N ILE A 63 6.64 3.61 3.59
CA ILE A 63 6.79 3.78 2.15
C ILE A 63 6.29 5.18 1.80
N LEU A 64 7.15 5.99 1.19
CA LEU A 64 6.82 7.32 0.70
C LEU A 64 6.98 7.33 -0.82
N VAL A 65 5.87 7.49 -1.50
CA VAL A 65 5.79 7.59 -2.96
C VAL A 65 5.77 9.06 -3.33
N GLU A 66 6.35 9.44 -4.46
CA GLU A 66 6.55 10.82 -4.90
C GLU A 66 7.32 11.69 -3.88
N ALA A 67 8.24 11.07 -3.16
CA ALA A 67 9.06 11.75 -2.18
C ALA A 67 10.22 12.48 -2.86
N THR A 68 10.28 13.81 -2.71
CA THR A 68 11.39 14.63 -3.21
C THR A 68 12.52 14.74 -2.19
N PRO A 69 13.77 15.06 -2.62
CA PRO A 69 14.89 15.28 -1.69
C PRO A 69 14.58 16.33 -0.64
N SER A 70 13.92 17.44 -1.01
CA SER A 70 13.53 18.51 -0.09
C SER A 70 12.53 18.01 0.95
N ALA A 71 11.47 17.31 0.52
CA ALA A 71 10.47 16.77 1.45
C ALA A 71 11.07 15.78 2.45
N LEU A 72 12.03 14.94 2.00
CA LEU A 72 12.75 14.02 2.89
C LEU A 72 13.68 14.76 3.86
N GLN A 73 14.32 15.84 3.41
CA GLN A 73 15.11 16.70 4.30
C GLN A 73 14.24 17.35 5.38
N ASP A 74 13.02 17.76 5.04
CA ASP A 74 12.07 18.39 5.96
C ASP A 74 11.49 17.43 7.02
N LEU A 75 11.70 16.11 6.87
CA LEU A 75 11.36 15.11 7.91
C LEU A 75 12.40 15.03 9.03
N LYS A 76 13.67 15.34 8.73
CA LYS A 76 14.79 15.15 9.69
C LYS A 76 14.64 15.90 11.01
N PRO A 77 14.15 17.17 11.05
CA PRO A 77 13.95 17.89 12.32
C PRO A 77 12.98 17.22 13.29
N PHE A 78 12.23 16.21 12.84
CA PHE A 78 11.25 15.47 13.64
C PHE A 78 11.78 14.11 14.14
N GLY A 79 13.11 13.90 14.18
CA GLY A 79 13.74 12.67 14.63
C GLY A 79 13.52 11.50 13.66
N TRP A 80 13.50 11.79 12.35
CA TRP A 80 13.20 10.80 11.32
C TRP A 80 14.32 9.76 11.18
N ASP A 81 15.58 10.22 11.08
CA ASP A 81 16.74 9.36 10.86
C ASP A 81 17.02 8.46 12.09
N GLU A 82 16.77 8.97 13.31
CA GLU A 82 16.90 8.19 14.54
C GLU A 82 15.81 7.11 14.65
N ARG A 83 14.61 7.42 14.16
CA ARG A 83 13.48 6.49 14.20
C ARG A 83 13.59 5.42 13.14
N PHE A 84 14.10 5.76 11.98
CA PHE A 84 14.24 4.88 10.82
C PHE A 84 15.70 4.83 10.35
N PRO A 85 16.56 4.12 11.06
CA PRO A 85 17.99 4.07 10.74
C PRO A 85 18.32 3.34 9.43
N TYR A 86 17.35 2.67 8.85
CA TYR A 86 17.51 1.98 7.56
C TYR A 86 16.60 2.60 6.52
N SER A 87 17.19 2.96 5.38
CA SER A 87 16.45 3.56 4.27
C SER A 87 16.89 2.97 2.92
N LEU A 88 16.00 3.04 1.95
CA LEU A 88 16.19 2.63 0.58
C LEU A 88 15.46 3.62 -0.32
N GLY A 89 16.08 3.98 -1.43
CA GLY A 89 15.55 4.90 -2.42
C GLY A 89 16.66 5.80 -2.94
N ASP A 90 16.44 6.35 -4.12
CA ASP A 90 17.32 7.35 -4.75
C ASP A 90 16.43 8.53 -5.18
N PRO A 91 15.94 9.34 -4.21
CA PRO A 91 15.00 10.40 -4.48
C PRO A 91 15.65 11.49 -5.33
N LYS A 92 14.95 11.90 -6.38
CA LYS A 92 15.29 13.01 -7.28
C LYS A 92 14.14 14.00 -7.28
N ASP A 93 14.32 15.16 -7.87
CA ASP A 93 13.22 16.08 -8.09
C ASP A 93 12.18 15.44 -9.03
N GLY A 94 10.90 15.63 -8.71
CA GLY A 94 9.78 15.06 -9.47
C GLY A 94 9.04 13.94 -8.74
N PHE A 95 8.07 13.40 -9.44
CA PHE A 95 7.06 12.47 -8.89
C PHE A 95 7.38 10.97 -9.10
N THR A 96 8.55 10.63 -9.66
CA THR A 96 8.88 9.25 -10.01
C THR A 96 9.55 8.47 -8.89
N ASN A 97 9.70 9.06 -7.73
CA ASN A 97 10.50 8.54 -6.62
C ASN A 97 9.68 7.72 -5.64
N THR A 98 10.29 6.65 -5.15
CA THR A 98 9.78 5.86 -4.03
C THR A 98 10.88 5.66 -3.02
N ALA A 99 10.62 5.97 -1.75
CA ALA A 99 11.55 5.76 -0.66
C ALA A 99 10.93 4.82 0.39
N VAL A 100 11.78 3.95 0.94
CA VAL A 100 11.43 3.05 2.04
C VAL A 100 12.25 3.41 3.25
N TYR A 101 11.60 3.55 4.39
CA TYR A 101 12.22 3.78 5.69
C TYR A 101 11.82 2.66 6.65
N SER A 102 12.76 2.17 7.44
CA SER A 102 12.52 1.03 8.33
C SER A 102 13.26 1.17 9.66
N ARG A 103 12.63 0.70 10.73
CA ARG A 103 13.29 0.45 12.02
C ARG A 103 14.18 -0.79 11.95
N PHE A 104 13.97 -1.65 10.96
CA PHE A 104 14.63 -2.94 10.82
C PHE A 104 15.57 -2.95 9.62
N PRO A 105 16.64 -3.77 9.66
CA PRO A 105 17.59 -3.86 8.54
C PRO A 105 16.90 -4.21 7.20
N LEU A 106 17.27 -3.45 6.16
CA LEU A 106 16.92 -3.71 4.77
C LEU A 106 18.08 -4.44 4.09
N ARG A 107 17.78 -5.52 3.34
CA ARG A 107 18.79 -6.35 2.69
C ARG A 107 18.35 -6.75 1.29
N GLN A 108 19.30 -7.09 0.43
CA GLN A 108 19.03 -7.58 -0.94
C GLN A 108 18.11 -6.63 -1.72
N SER A 109 18.38 -5.33 -1.60
CA SER A 109 17.58 -4.29 -2.22
C SER A 109 17.94 -4.15 -3.70
N LYS A 110 16.92 -4.09 -4.55
CA LYS A 110 17.05 -3.84 -5.99
C LYS A 110 15.84 -3.10 -6.54
N LEU A 111 15.99 -2.46 -7.70
CA LEU A 111 14.86 -1.94 -8.47
C LEU A 111 14.07 -3.10 -9.09
N ILE A 112 12.77 -2.95 -9.17
CA ILE A 112 11.87 -3.85 -9.89
C ILE A 112 11.87 -3.44 -11.35
N GLY A 113 12.52 -4.22 -12.19
CA GLY A 113 12.58 -3.99 -13.63
C GLY A 113 13.20 -2.66 -14.03
N ASN A 114 12.97 -2.27 -15.28
CA ASN A 114 13.35 -0.96 -15.82
C ASN A 114 12.08 -0.11 -16.00
N THR A 115 11.49 0.30 -14.89
CA THR A 115 10.27 1.10 -14.84
C THR A 115 10.56 2.60 -14.91
N SER A 116 9.62 3.38 -15.42
CA SER A 116 9.74 4.86 -15.49
C SER A 116 9.73 5.47 -14.09
N PHE A 117 8.98 4.88 -13.17
CA PHE A 117 8.88 5.28 -11.77
C PHE A 117 9.64 4.24 -10.92
N GLN A 118 10.31 4.72 -9.88
CA GLN A 118 11.10 3.84 -9.02
C GLN A 118 10.20 2.90 -8.23
N GLN A 119 10.45 1.61 -8.37
CA GLN A 119 9.83 0.56 -7.60
C GLN A 119 10.92 -0.30 -6.98
N TRP A 120 10.82 -0.59 -5.70
CA TRP A 120 11.88 -1.25 -4.95
C TRP A 120 11.44 -2.59 -4.40
N GLU A 121 12.32 -3.56 -4.49
CA GLU A 121 12.24 -4.84 -3.81
C GLU A 121 13.34 -4.91 -2.77
N THR A 122 13.00 -5.33 -1.54
CA THR A 122 13.95 -5.50 -0.44
C THR A 122 13.49 -6.59 0.53
N THR A 123 14.40 -7.15 1.30
CA THR A 123 14.09 -8.01 2.44
C THR A 123 14.18 -7.22 3.72
N VAL A 124 13.12 -7.21 4.50
CA VAL A 124 13.05 -6.62 5.84
C VAL A 124 13.11 -7.74 6.87
N ARG A 125 14.07 -7.67 7.80
CA ARG A 125 14.14 -8.65 8.91
C ARG A 125 13.40 -8.11 10.12
N VAL A 126 12.14 -8.48 10.23
CA VAL A 126 11.27 -8.08 11.35
C VAL A 126 11.55 -9.01 12.54
N PRO A 127 11.89 -8.48 13.75
CA PRO A 127 12.13 -9.29 14.94
C PRO A 127 10.95 -10.24 15.23
N ASP A 128 11.27 -11.49 15.54
CA ASP A 128 10.33 -12.55 15.91
C ASP A 128 9.23 -12.90 14.84
N VAL A 129 9.17 -12.18 13.73
CA VAL A 129 8.34 -12.52 12.56
C VAL A 129 9.19 -13.23 11.50
N GLY A 130 10.44 -12.79 11.32
CA GLY A 130 11.35 -13.34 10.33
C GLY A 130 11.66 -12.40 9.17
N SER A 131 12.11 -12.97 8.08
CA SER A 131 12.39 -12.23 6.85
C SER A 131 11.12 -12.08 6.03
N ILE A 132 10.83 -10.85 5.62
CA ILE A 132 9.68 -10.49 4.81
C ILE A 132 10.20 -9.84 3.53
N ARG A 133 9.77 -10.31 2.38
CA ARG A 133 9.97 -9.62 1.13
C ARG A 133 9.02 -8.43 1.06
N LEU A 134 9.56 -7.25 0.88
CA LEU A 134 8.80 -6.00 0.74
C LEU A 134 9.03 -5.44 -0.67
N MET A 135 7.95 -5.15 -1.36
CA MET A 135 7.95 -4.39 -2.60
C MET A 135 7.26 -3.06 -2.36
N ALA A 136 8.00 -1.97 -2.52
CA ALA A 136 7.48 -0.61 -2.47
C ALA A 136 7.26 -0.13 -3.89
N VAL A 137 5.99 0.09 -4.27
CA VAL A 137 5.59 0.19 -5.67
C VAL A 137 4.95 1.52 -6.01
N HIS A 138 5.23 1.97 -7.24
CA HIS A 138 4.60 3.10 -7.88
C HIS A 138 4.68 2.91 -9.41
N PRO A 139 3.89 1.99 -9.98
CA PRO A 139 3.82 1.89 -11.44
C PRO A 139 3.25 3.16 -12.02
N CYS A 140 3.69 3.49 -13.22
CA CYS A 140 3.24 4.65 -13.96
C CYS A 140 1.71 4.71 -14.03
N ASN A 141 1.12 5.90 -13.98
CA ASN A 141 -0.32 6.05 -14.05
C ASN A 141 -0.86 5.85 -15.49
N PRO A 142 -2.17 5.65 -15.67
CA PRO A 142 -2.75 5.40 -16.99
C PRO A 142 -2.52 6.50 -18.04
N TYR A 143 -2.12 7.71 -17.62
CA TYR A 143 -1.85 8.85 -18.51
C TYR A 143 -0.41 8.90 -19.03
N CYS A 144 0.49 8.03 -18.58
CA CYS A 144 1.87 7.98 -19.07
C CYS A 144 1.97 7.67 -20.58
N GLY A 145 0.91 7.19 -21.20
CA GLY A 145 0.86 6.86 -22.63
C GLY A 145 1.63 5.59 -23.00
N GLY A 146 1.60 5.24 -24.28
CA GLY A 146 2.42 4.17 -24.85
C GLY A 146 2.24 2.76 -24.29
N GLY A 147 1.25 2.52 -23.44
CA GLY A 147 1.07 1.22 -22.77
C GLY A 147 1.95 1.04 -21.50
N LEU A 148 2.75 2.03 -21.12
CA LEU A 148 3.67 1.97 -19.98
C LEU A 148 3.01 1.51 -18.67
N TRP A 149 1.78 1.98 -18.39
CA TRP A 149 1.03 1.52 -17.23
C TRP A 149 0.87 -0.01 -17.19
N SER A 150 0.48 -0.61 -18.31
CA SER A 150 0.32 -2.07 -18.41
C SER A 150 1.65 -2.80 -18.37
N GLU A 151 2.68 -2.26 -19.02
CA GLU A 151 4.03 -2.84 -19.05
C GLU A 151 4.66 -2.85 -17.66
N GLU A 152 4.58 -1.74 -16.91
CA GLU A 152 5.14 -1.66 -15.57
C GLU A 152 4.39 -2.55 -14.57
N HIS A 153 3.08 -2.67 -14.72
CA HIS A 153 2.31 -3.65 -13.95
C HIS A 153 2.67 -5.10 -14.30
N GLN A 154 2.99 -5.39 -15.56
CA GLN A 154 3.46 -6.71 -15.94
C GLN A 154 4.80 -7.03 -15.28
N LEU A 155 5.77 -6.09 -15.30
CA LEU A 155 7.05 -6.25 -14.61
C LEU A 155 6.87 -6.45 -13.10
N LEU A 156 5.94 -5.73 -12.48
CA LEU A 156 5.59 -5.94 -11.08
C LEU A 156 5.00 -7.33 -10.83
N ASN A 157 4.08 -7.80 -11.69
CA ASN A 157 3.48 -9.12 -11.55
C ASN A 157 4.51 -10.25 -11.71
N GLU A 158 5.48 -10.08 -12.61
CA GLU A 158 6.62 -11.00 -12.78
C GLU A 158 7.48 -11.02 -11.51
N ALA A 159 7.87 -9.84 -10.98
CA ALA A 159 8.62 -9.75 -9.72
C ALA A 159 7.88 -10.38 -8.54
N VAL A 160 6.57 -10.22 -8.46
CA VAL A 160 5.72 -10.87 -7.44
C VAL A 160 5.76 -12.40 -7.61
N SER A 161 5.60 -12.89 -8.83
CA SER A 161 5.62 -14.34 -9.13
C SER A 161 6.91 -15.01 -8.66
N ASP A 162 8.04 -14.31 -8.77
CA ASP A 162 9.37 -14.80 -8.35
C ASP A 162 9.56 -14.83 -6.82
N ASN A 163 8.60 -14.33 -6.03
CA ASN A 163 8.76 -14.14 -4.59
C ASN A 163 7.61 -14.73 -3.75
N LEU A 164 6.79 -15.63 -4.31
CA LEU A 164 5.60 -16.17 -3.65
C LEU A 164 5.90 -17.24 -2.58
N ASP A 165 7.12 -17.78 -2.54
CA ASP A 165 7.58 -18.84 -1.65
C ASP A 165 7.98 -18.34 -0.24
N GLN A 166 7.87 -17.06 0.01
CA GLN A 166 8.23 -16.40 1.27
C GLN A 166 7.18 -15.36 1.68
N PRO A 167 7.15 -14.93 2.95
CA PRO A 167 6.27 -13.85 3.38
C PRO A 167 6.47 -12.61 2.51
N LEU A 168 5.41 -12.13 1.85
CA LEU A 168 5.47 -11.06 0.85
C LEU A 168 4.46 -9.97 1.15
N VAL A 169 4.96 -8.72 1.14
CA VAL A 169 4.15 -7.49 1.15
C VAL A 169 4.46 -6.68 -0.10
N VAL A 170 3.43 -6.27 -0.82
CA VAL A 170 3.53 -5.32 -1.94
C VAL A 170 2.67 -4.11 -1.58
N ALA A 171 3.27 -2.94 -1.42
CA ALA A 171 2.54 -1.76 -0.95
C ALA A 171 3.01 -0.48 -1.64
N GLY A 172 2.09 0.46 -1.81
CA GLY A 172 2.34 1.74 -2.47
C GLY A 172 1.11 2.26 -3.20
N ASP A 173 1.34 3.20 -4.09
CA ASP A 173 0.36 3.67 -5.07
C ASP A 173 0.46 2.79 -6.32
N PHE A 174 -0.57 1.99 -6.57
CA PHE A 174 -0.60 1.11 -7.74
C PHE A 174 -1.15 1.82 -8.98
N ASN A 175 -1.66 3.04 -8.86
CA ASN A 175 -2.38 3.70 -9.95
C ASN A 175 -3.44 2.79 -10.60
N ALA A 176 -4.01 1.89 -9.81
CA ALA A 176 -4.96 0.87 -10.22
C ALA A 176 -5.96 0.57 -9.11
N VAL A 177 -7.23 0.41 -9.45
CA VAL A 177 -8.28 -0.13 -8.57
C VAL A 177 -8.35 -1.65 -8.72
N ASP A 178 -8.95 -2.33 -7.73
CA ASP A 178 -9.03 -3.80 -7.64
C ASP A 178 -9.59 -4.47 -8.91
N ASP A 179 -10.49 -3.81 -9.63
CA ASP A 179 -11.11 -4.33 -10.86
C ASP A 179 -10.20 -4.25 -12.10
N HIS A 180 -9.09 -3.56 -12.03
CA HIS A 180 -8.14 -3.50 -13.13
C HIS A 180 -7.41 -4.84 -13.34
N GLY A 181 -7.17 -5.19 -14.60
CA GLY A 181 -6.52 -6.46 -14.99
C GLY A 181 -5.23 -6.78 -14.25
N PRO A 182 -4.30 -5.83 -14.06
CA PRO A 182 -3.08 -6.06 -13.28
C PRO A 182 -3.35 -6.48 -11.84
N MET A 183 -4.29 -5.85 -11.14
CA MET A 183 -4.65 -6.18 -9.75
C MET A 183 -5.31 -7.56 -9.68
N GLN A 184 -6.16 -7.89 -10.65
CA GLN A 184 -6.72 -9.24 -10.78
C GLN A 184 -5.64 -10.30 -11.03
N THR A 185 -4.55 -9.95 -11.69
CA THR A 185 -3.40 -10.85 -11.86
C THR A 185 -2.68 -11.08 -10.54
N LEU A 186 -2.42 -10.05 -9.72
CA LEU A 186 -1.87 -10.21 -8.37
C LEU A 186 -2.74 -11.12 -7.49
N ARG A 187 -4.06 -10.97 -7.56
CA ARG A 187 -5.00 -11.86 -6.85
C ARG A 187 -4.90 -13.31 -7.33
N ARG A 188 -4.80 -13.55 -8.65
CA ARG A 188 -4.58 -14.91 -9.20
C ARG A 188 -3.24 -15.52 -8.80
N LEU A 189 -2.22 -14.71 -8.56
CA LEU A 189 -0.93 -15.12 -8.00
C LEU A 189 -1.00 -15.43 -6.50
N GLY A 190 -2.13 -15.18 -5.85
CA GLY A 190 -2.34 -15.50 -4.43
C GLY A 190 -2.07 -14.34 -3.48
N LEU A 191 -1.99 -13.10 -3.97
CA LEU A 191 -2.00 -11.92 -3.11
C LEU A 191 -3.44 -11.50 -2.78
N GLU A 192 -3.64 -11.02 -1.58
CA GLU A 192 -4.89 -10.50 -1.09
C GLU A 192 -4.69 -9.08 -0.56
N SER A 193 -5.72 -8.25 -0.68
CA SER A 193 -5.70 -6.94 -0.05
C SER A 193 -5.70 -7.08 1.47
N ALA A 194 -4.74 -6.47 2.14
CA ALA A 194 -4.73 -6.39 3.60
C ALA A 194 -6.00 -5.71 4.15
N THR A 195 -6.62 -4.84 3.35
CA THR A 195 -7.91 -4.19 3.67
C THR A 195 -9.03 -5.23 3.76
N ASP A 196 -9.10 -6.15 2.80
CA ASP A 196 -10.10 -7.22 2.78
C ASP A 196 -9.85 -8.23 3.91
N VAL A 197 -8.59 -8.67 4.07
CA VAL A 197 -8.18 -9.61 5.14
C VAL A 197 -8.53 -9.05 6.52
N ALA A 198 -8.37 -7.74 6.72
CA ALA A 198 -8.71 -7.07 7.99
C ALA A 198 -10.21 -6.76 8.14
N GLY A 199 -11.03 -6.96 7.11
CA GLY A 199 -12.43 -6.54 7.12
C GLY A 199 -12.59 -5.03 7.30
N ALA A 200 -11.67 -4.23 6.76
CA ALA A 200 -11.62 -2.79 7.00
C ALA A 200 -12.59 -1.98 6.12
N GLY A 201 -13.31 -2.65 5.24
CA GLY A 201 -14.27 -2.04 4.33
C GLY A 201 -13.63 -1.38 3.12
N TRP A 202 -14.37 -0.54 2.44
CA TRP A 202 -13.90 0.20 1.28
C TRP A 202 -13.15 1.45 1.69
N LEU A 203 -11.85 1.53 1.38
CA LEU A 203 -10.94 2.61 1.77
C LEU A 203 -10.42 3.40 0.56
N PRO A 204 -11.22 4.20 -0.12
CA PRO A 204 -10.76 5.01 -1.25
C PRO A 204 -9.72 6.03 -0.80
N THR A 205 -8.66 6.21 -1.62
CA THR A 205 -7.50 7.04 -1.26
C THR A 205 -7.37 8.28 -2.14
N TYR A 206 -7.89 8.25 -3.36
CA TYR A 206 -7.72 9.30 -4.37
C TYR A 206 -9.06 9.75 -5.00
N PRO A 207 -9.22 11.01 -5.44
CA PRO A 207 -8.42 12.18 -5.05
C PRO A 207 -8.81 12.70 -3.65
N ALA A 208 -7.83 13.18 -2.86
CA ALA A 208 -8.07 13.65 -1.50
C ALA A 208 -8.00 15.18 -1.34
N ASP A 209 -7.67 15.90 -2.41
CA ASP A 209 -7.57 17.37 -2.49
C ASP A 209 -8.84 18.04 -3.04
N LYS A 210 -9.87 17.28 -3.36
CA LYS A 210 -11.12 17.78 -3.95
C LYS A 210 -12.16 18.09 -2.87
N PRO A 211 -13.21 18.91 -3.19
CA PRO A 211 -14.28 19.24 -2.24
C PRO A 211 -15.22 18.04 -1.93
N PHE A 212 -15.02 16.91 -2.57
CA PHE A 212 -15.74 15.64 -2.32
C PHE A 212 -14.79 14.58 -1.76
N PRO A 213 -15.32 13.53 -1.10
CA PRO A 213 -14.49 12.46 -0.55
C PRO A 213 -13.71 11.71 -1.65
N PRO A 214 -12.55 11.10 -1.33
CA PRO A 214 -11.87 10.18 -2.23
C PRO A 214 -12.79 9.09 -2.77
N LEU A 215 -12.64 8.74 -4.05
CA LEU A 215 -13.50 7.81 -4.77
C LEU A 215 -12.78 6.54 -5.21
N LEU A 216 -11.47 6.60 -5.43
CA LEU A 216 -10.69 5.50 -6.01
C LEU A 216 -9.72 4.95 -4.96
N PRO A 217 -9.79 3.65 -4.63
CA PRO A 217 -8.74 2.97 -3.86
C PRO A 217 -7.62 2.56 -4.80
N ILE A 218 -6.60 3.42 -4.99
CA ILE A 218 -5.45 3.15 -5.84
C ILE A 218 -4.16 2.93 -5.06
N ASP A 219 -4.15 3.27 -3.77
CA ASP A 219 -3.11 2.88 -2.83
C ASP A 219 -3.52 1.56 -2.16
N HIS A 220 -2.61 0.58 -2.14
CA HIS A 220 -2.89 -0.74 -1.60
C HIS A 220 -1.76 -1.24 -0.71
N VAL A 221 -2.11 -2.17 0.17
CA VAL A 221 -1.21 -3.08 0.87
C VAL A 221 -1.69 -4.49 0.53
N MET A 222 -0.93 -5.20 -0.30
CA MET A 222 -1.21 -6.56 -0.72
C MET A 222 -0.28 -7.52 0.02
N ILE A 223 -0.80 -8.64 0.46
CA ILE A 223 -0.05 -9.66 1.21
C ILE A 223 -0.34 -11.06 0.65
N ASN A 224 0.61 -11.98 0.79
CA ASN A 224 0.36 -13.38 0.47
C ASN A 224 -0.13 -14.16 1.71
N LYS A 225 -0.46 -15.43 1.52
CA LYS A 225 -1.02 -16.33 2.56
C LYS A 225 -0.12 -16.53 3.80
N GLU A 226 1.18 -16.24 3.70
CA GLU A 226 2.13 -16.34 4.82
C GLU A 226 1.94 -15.21 5.85
N LEU A 227 1.19 -14.19 5.47
CA LEU A 227 0.89 -13.03 6.31
C LEU A 227 -0.62 -12.88 6.54
N THR A 228 -0.96 -12.14 7.57
CA THR A 228 -2.33 -11.68 7.83
C THR A 228 -2.34 -10.22 8.24
N ALA A 229 -3.46 -9.54 8.02
CA ALA A 229 -3.69 -8.17 8.45
C ALA A 229 -4.71 -8.14 9.58
N THR A 230 -4.37 -7.46 10.68
CA THR A 230 -5.29 -7.32 11.83
C THR A 230 -6.01 -5.98 11.86
N SER A 231 -5.50 -5.00 11.13
CA SER A 231 -6.20 -3.73 10.88
C SER A 231 -5.58 -3.02 9.69
N VAL A 232 -6.41 -2.34 8.91
CA VAL A 232 -5.99 -1.33 7.94
C VAL A 232 -6.83 -0.09 8.15
N THR A 233 -6.20 1.06 8.18
CA THR A 233 -6.88 2.36 8.29
C THR A 233 -6.31 3.33 7.28
N ARG A 234 -7.14 4.20 6.72
CA ARG A 234 -6.68 5.34 5.94
C ARG A 234 -6.55 6.58 6.82
N PHE A 235 -5.67 7.50 6.44
CA PHE A 235 -5.47 8.75 7.14
C PHE A 235 -5.25 9.91 6.17
N ALA A 236 -5.49 11.13 6.65
CA ALA A 236 -5.32 12.35 5.89
C ALA A 236 -4.02 13.05 6.28
N ILE A 237 -3.31 13.55 5.30
CA ILE A 237 -2.23 14.52 5.45
C ILE A 237 -2.56 15.73 4.56
N THR A 238 -2.30 16.94 5.03
CA THR A 238 -2.47 18.15 4.23
C THR A 238 -1.35 18.24 3.19
N GLY A 239 -1.64 18.73 1.99
CA GLY A 239 -0.65 18.97 0.94
C GLY A 239 -0.41 17.77 0.02
N THR A 240 -1.17 16.69 0.18
CA THR A 240 -1.23 15.61 -0.79
C THR A 240 -2.65 15.40 -1.30
N ASP A 241 -2.78 14.90 -2.51
CA ASP A 241 -4.04 14.50 -3.13
C ASP A 241 -4.38 13.01 -2.89
N HIS A 242 -3.59 12.33 -2.03
CA HIS A 242 -3.86 10.98 -1.58
C HIS A 242 -4.18 10.89 -0.08
N ARG A 243 -4.92 9.85 0.31
CA ARG A 243 -4.99 9.35 1.68
C ARG A 243 -3.95 8.26 1.85
N GLY A 244 -3.16 8.35 2.92
CA GLY A 244 -2.24 7.26 3.24
C GLY A 244 -2.95 6.06 3.88
N LEU A 245 -2.31 4.89 3.80
CA LEU A 245 -2.73 3.66 4.45
C LEU A 245 -1.80 3.31 5.62
N PHE A 246 -2.38 2.80 6.69
CA PHE A 246 -1.68 2.29 7.86
C PHE A 246 -2.17 0.88 8.17
N ALA A 247 -1.33 -0.11 7.94
CA ALA A 247 -1.63 -1.51 8.13
C ALA A 247 -0.89 -2.11 9.34
N THR A 248 -1.56 -2.95 10.10
CA THR A 248 -0.95 -3.80 11.13
C THR A 248 -0.97 -5.24 10.65
N LEU A 249 0.21 -5.78 10.42
CA LEU A 249 0.46 -7.08 9.81
C LEU A 249 1.12 -8.03 10.81
N ALA A 250 0.97 -9.32 10.59
CA ALA A 250 1.61 -10.40 11.35
C ALA A 250 1.87 -11.61 10.45
N GLY A 251 2.74 -12.54 10.88
CA GLY A 251 2.78 -13.86 10.28
C GLY A 251 1.42 -14.57 10.46
N ALA A 252 0.94 -15.24 9.42
CA ALA A 252 -0.22 -16.11 9.54
C ALA A 252 0.16 -17.33 10.38
N LYS A 253 -0.72 -17.77 11.30
CA LYS A 253 -0.58 -19.05 11.97
C LYS A 253 -1.19 -20.13 11.09
N SER A 254 -0.42 -21.16 10.82
CA SER A 254 -0.91 -22.41 10.22
C SER A 254 -1.95 -23.09 11.12
#